data_855219128fbaa4d0ad42527d83acc3de
#
_entry.id   855219128fbaa4d0ad42527d83acc3de
#
_cell.length_a   1.000
_cell.length_b   1.000
_cell.length_c   1.000
_cell.angle_alpha   90.00
_cell.angle_beta   90.00
_cell.angle_gamma   90.00
#
_symmetry.space_group_name_H-M   'P 1'
#
loop_
_entity.id
_entity.type
_entity.pdbx_description
1 polymer ?
#
loop_
_entity_poly.entity_id
_entity_poly.type
_entity_poly.pdbx_seq_one_letter_code
_entity_poly.pdbx_strand_id
1 'polypeptide(L)'
;GTTLHEAVRLGANVIGADIDPIPIVQARASLSPLALRDLKAAFTQFFEALYTQIGHYFQTECMTCTKKVDIQYTLYGSRKRCDCGEVVQIDQFDLRHETNRIIRIWPNTWMISDTESEPVGEKKPIRLITRDEKECEKCRRKYRELSDIPYYQRYTPLAIAAICPEHGFFFRMPNQADYEIIKRAEELRKNLDFGDTKKFAVQNGPKSGDLLKRNISSYLDLFTSRQLLFLDKAIKILQNYSSSIRLNLALLVSTSLEFNSLLCGFKGWAQNRPGAIKHVFAHHAYQFPYTAAENNPVNPQKASGNLQALYKDRLERGRKWAIQPVERKIDADGTTHLFRVYGEFDGGTEIFSQSELATGSQNFLLIHGDSSHLSLEDDSVDIIVTDPPYYDSVQYSDLAAFFRVWLERFLPNEIDWTYDETQSAVATKKNGGEEQYVTVLSRIFKECGRVLKYESGRMVFTFHHWDPNAWADLTVALRSAGFCLVNSYVLFSENPISIHIQNLNAIKHDSILVLTRNRKKSAHTWSALERIDTSDSETFCRQCATTLGWVLESDLSREQIQKTWKRLIQGRNQ
;
A
#
# COMPACT_ATOMS: atom_id res chain seq x y z
N GLY A 1 2.55 -10.88 -7.29
CA GLY A 1 3.60 -11.80 -6.86
C GLY A 1 3.11 -13.09 -6.23
N THR A 2 1.99 -13.07 -5.49
CA THR A 2 1.49 -14.26 -4.76
C THR A 2 1.18 -15.43 -5.71
N THR A 3 0.45 -15.18 -6.79
CA THR A 3 0.10 -16.22 -7.78
C THR A 3 1.33 -16.88 -8.38
N LEU A 4 2.36 -16.09 -8.74
CA LEU A 4 3.61 -16.62 -9.28
C LEU A 4 4.34 -17.46 -8.25
N HIS A 5 4.40 -17.00 -7.00
CA HIS A 5 5.06 -17.72 -5.91
C HIS A 5 4.40 -19.07 -5.65
N GLU A 6 3.05 -19.11 -5.58
CA GLU A 6 2.32 -20.36 -5.39
C GLU A 6 2.53 -21.35 -6.55
N ALA A 7 2.56 -20.87 -7.79
CA ALA A 7 2.79 -21.74 -8.95
C ALA A 7 4.22 -22.33 -8.95
N VAL A 8 5.23 -21.52 -8.64
CA VAL A 8 6.63 -21.98 -8.52
C VAL A 8 6.77 -22.99 -7.39
N ARG A 9 6.12 -22.78 -6.25
CA ARG A 9 6.11 -23.75 -5.13
C ARG A 9 5.64 -25.14 -5.56
N LEU A 10 4.67 -25.20 -6.47
CA LEU A 10 4.12 -26.44 -7.03
C LEU A 10 4.98 -27.02 -8.18
N GLY A 11 6.11 -26.41 -8.50
CA GLY A 11 7.03 -26.88 -9.53
C GLY A 11 6.76 -26.36 -10.94
N ALA A 12 5.85 -25.40 -11.10
CA ALA A 12 5.54 -24.82 -12.40
C ALA A 12 6.63 -23.83 -12.86
N ASN A 13 6.81 -23.72 -14.17
CA ASN A 13 7.49 -22.59 -14.80
C ASN A 13 6.50 -21.43 -14.92
N VAL A 14 6.91 -20.20 -14.61
CA VAL A 14 6.01 -19.07 -14.57
C VAL A 14 6.52 -17.86 -15.36
N ILE A 15 5.57 -17.08 -15.89
CA ILE A 15 5.83 -15.79 -16.52
C ILE A 15 5.00 -14.75 -15.78
N GLY A 16 5.66 -13.72 -15.27
CA GLY A 16 5.00 -12.58 -14.64
C GLY A 16 5.17 -11.34 -15.48
N ALA A 17 4.05 -10.66 -15.81
CA ALA A 17 4.08 -9.40 -16.54
C ALA A 17 3.30 -8.33 -15.77
N ASP A 18 3.87 -7.14 -15.67
CA ASP A 18 3.20 -5.98 -15.08
C ASP A 18 3.75 -4.69 -15.69
N ILE A 19 2.88 -3.71 -15.85
CA ILE A 19 3.24 -2.37 -16.35
C ILE A 19 3.93 -1.54 -15.27
N ASP A 20 3.67 -1.79 -13.98
CA ASP A 20 4.35 -1.12 -12.88
C ASP A 20 5.61 -1.90 -12.48
N PRO A 21 6.78 -1.25 -12.36
CA PRO A 21 8.02 -1.90 -11.96
C PRO A 21 7.99 -2.46 -10.53
N ILE A 22 7.14 -1.92 -9.63
CA ILE A 22 7.09 -2.37 -8.23
C ILE A 22 6.68 -3.84 -8.10
N PRO A 23 5.57 -4.34 -8.72
CA PRO A 23 5.22 -5.76 -8.70
C PRO A 23 6.33 -6.66 -9.24
N ILE A 24 7.06 -6.22 -10.25
CA ILE A 24 8.17 -6.98 -10.84
C ILE A 24 9.31 -7.19 -9.82
N VAL A 25 9.77 -6.11 -9.15
CA VAL A 25 10.84 -6.23 -8.15
C VAL A 25 10.37 -6.99 -6.90
N GLN A 26 9.10 -6.87 -6.51
CA GLN A 26 8.51 -7.65 -5.42
C GLN A 26 8.43 -9.15 -5.78
N ALA A 27 8.01 -9.48 -7.01
CA ALA A 27 7.98 -10.85 -7.50
C ALA A 27 9.39 -11.45 -7.53
N ARG A 28 10.39 -10.73 -8.06
CA ARG A 28 11.79 -11.16 -8.07
C ARG A 28 12.28 -11.46 -6.64
N ALA A 29 12.01 -10.60 -5.67
CA ALA A 29 12.42 -10.81 -4.28
C ALA A 29 11.75 -12.05 -3.64
N SER A 30 10.49 -12.33 -3.98
CA SER A 30 9.75 -13.45 -3.41
C SER A 30 10.08 -14.79 -4.08
N LEU A 31 10.38 -14.76 -5.39
CA LEU A 31 10.68 -15.96 -6.18
C LEU A 31 12.14 -16.40 -6.07
N SER A 32 13.07 -15.47 -5.79
CA SER A 32 14.49 -15.79 -5.66
C SER A 32 14.79 -16.37 -4.28
N PRO A 33 15.28 -17.61 -4.17
CA PRO A 33 15.67 -18.20 -2.89
C PRO A 33 16.77 -17.38 -2.20
N LEU A 34 16.62 -17.17 -0.90
CA LEU A 34 17.61 -16.47 -0.09
C LEU A 34 17.71 -17.13 1.29
N ALA A 35 18.92 -17.55 1.69
CA ALA A 35 19.13 -18.19 2.98
C ALA A 35 18.80 -17.21 4.12
N LEU A 36 17.97 -17.67 5.06
CA LEU A 36 17.53 -16.87 6.20
C LEU A 36 18.70 -16.37 7.05
N ARG A 37 19.76 -17.20 7.19
CA ARG A 37 20.98 -16.84 7.90
C ARG A 37 21.66 -15.62 7.30
N ASP A 38 21.79 -15.59 5.96
CA ASP A 38 22.51 -14.53 5.25
C ASP A 38 21.69 -13.24 5.26
N LEU A 39 20.38 -13.35 5.09
CA LEU A 39 19.47 -12.22 5.21
C LEU A 39 19.50 -11.62 6.63
N LYS A 40 19.52 -12.45 7.68
CA LYS A 40 19.59 -11.99 9.06
C LYS A 40 20.91 -11.28 9.36
N ALA A 41 22.03 -11.84 8.91
CA ALA A 41 23.35 -11.21 9.08
C ALA A 41 23.43 -9.87 8.37
N ALA A 42 22.95 -9.80 7.12
CA ALA A 42 22.92 -8.57 6.35
C ALA A 42 22.00 -7.50 6.98
N PHE A 43 20.82 -7.88 7.46
CA PHE A 43 19.93 -6.96 8.15
C PHE A 43 20.57 -6.41 9.42
N THR A 44 21.22 -7.24 10.23
CA THR A 44 21.90 -6.81 11.45
C THR A 44 22.97 -5.77 11.14
N GLN A 45 23.85 -6.05 10.17
CA GLN A 45 24.90 -5.10 9.73
C GLN A 45 24.30 -3.81 9.17
N PHE A 46 23.28 -3.91 8.35
CA PHE A 46 22.57 -2.75 7.76
C PHE A 46 21.96 -1.86 8.86
N PHE A 47 21.27 -2.47 9.82
CA PHE A 47 20.65 -1.75 10.92
C PHE A 47 21.68 -1.07 11.82
N GLU A 48 22.74 -1.77 12.20
CA GLU A 48 23.84 -1.22 13.02
C GLU A 48 24.54 -0.05 12.32
N ALA A 49 24.81 -0.17 11.02
CA ALA A 49 25.39 0.90 10.22
C ALA A 49 24.47 2.15 10.15
N LEU A 50 23.17 1.96 10.00
CA LEU A 50 22.19 3.04 10.06
C LEU A 50 22.13 3.67 11.45
N TYR A 51 21.97 2.86 12.49
CA TYR A 51 21.87 3.36 13.87
C TYR A 51 23.10 4.16 14.28
N THR A 52 24.30 3.69 13.92
CA THR A 52 25.55 4.39 14.20
C THR A 52 25.58 5.79 13.54
N GLN A 53 25.07 5.91 12.32
CA GLN A 53 25.11 7.17 11.58
C GLN A 53 24.03 8.17 11.97
N ILE A 54 22.82 7.69 12.32
CA ILE A 54 21.67 8.58 12.52
C ILE A 54 20.90 8.35 13.82
N GLY A 55 21.19 7.32 14.61
CA GLY A 55 20.47 7.02 15.85
C GLY A 55 20.43 8.22 16.81
N HIS A 56 21.54 8.97 16.90
CA HIS A 56 21.62 10.16 17.75
C HIS A 56 20.63 11.29 17.39
N TYR A 57 20.08 11.32 16.17
CA TYR A 57 19.02 12.25 15.79
C TYR A 57 17.65 11.85 16.34
N PHE A 58 17.50 10.60 16.79
CA PHE A 58 16.28 10.03 17.34
C PHE A 58 16.44 9.69 18.82
N GLN A 59 17.27 10.43 19.56
CA GLN A 59 17.45 10.29 21.00
C GLN A 59 16.98 11.52 21.75
N THR A 60 16.54 11.31 22.97
CA THR A 60 16.12 12.35 23.92
C THR A 60 16.59 11.99 25.34
N GLU A 61 16.42 12.89 26.30
CA GLU A 61 16.78 12.64 27.71
C GLU A 61 15.57 12.13 28.50
N CYS A 62 15.78 11.12 29.32
CA CYS A 62 14.78 10.66 30.27
C CYS A 62 14.48 11.75 31.31
N MET A 63 13.21 11.99 31.58
CA MET A 63 12.78 13.03 32.53
C MET A 63 13.24 12.77 33.97
N THR A 64 13.53 11.51 34.33
CA THR A 64 13.87 11.11 35.70
C THR A 64 15.37 10.98 35.90
N CYS A 65 16.09 10.25 35.04
CA CYS A 65 17.52 9.97 35.22
C CYS A 65 18.42 10.74 34.25
N THR A 66 17.88 11.57 33.38
CA THR A 66 18.59 12.37 32.36
C THR A 66 19.46 11.56 31.37
N LYS A 67 19.44 10.23 31.43
CA LYS A 67 20.11 9.36 30.45
C LYS A 67 19.50 9.53 29.07
N LYS A 68 20.32 9.48 28.03
CA LYS A 68 19.86 9.45 26.65
C LYS A 68 19.15 8.13 26.35
N VAL A 69 17.97 8.22 25.75
CA VAL A 69 17.13 7.10 25.38
C VAL A 69 16.59 7.29 23.98
N ASP A 70 16.26 6.20 23.29
CA ASP A 70 15.72 6.25 21.95
C ASP A 70 14.25 6.69 21.96
N ILE A 71 13.93 7.66 21.10
CA ILE A 71 12.58 8.13 20.84
C ILE A 71 11.80 7.01 20.18
N GLN A 72 10.56 6.79 20.59
CA GLN A 72 9.62 5.94 19.85
C GLN A 72 9.04 6.71 18.66
N TYR A 73 8.51 7.88 18.93
CA TYR A 73 8.01 8.82 17.92
C TYR A 73 7.96 10.24 18.49
N THR A 74 7.97 11.22 17.59
CA THR A 74 7.72 12.63 17.92
C THR A 74 6.39 13.04 17.31
N LEU A 75 5.52 13.66 18.09
CA LEU A 75 4.25 14.21 17.63
C LEU A 75 4.44 15.65 17.16
N TYR A 76 3.88 15.93 16.01
CA TYR A 76 3.90 17.25 15.38
C TYR A 76 2.47 17.76 15.20
N GLY A 77 2.21 18.99 15.60
CA GLY A 77 0.94 19.66 15.36
C GLY A 77 0.95 20.49 14.07
N SER A 78 -0.17 20.50 13.38
CA SER A 78 -0.34 21.26 12.14
C SER A 78 -0.51 22.73 12.42
N ARG A 79 0.41 23.56 11.90
CA ARG A 79 0.33 25.03 11.98
C ARG A 79 -0.72 25.55 11.04
N LYS A 80 -1.59 26.40 11.55
CA LYS A 80 -2.66 27.07 10.81
C LYS A 80 -2.62 28.56 11.12
N ARG A 81 -3.22 29.39 10.28
CA ARG A 81 -3.34 30.83 10.52
C ARG A 81 -4.70 31.38 10.19
N CYS A 82 -5.06 32.42 10.89
CA CYS A 82 -6.14 33.35 10.55
C CYS A 82 -5.58 34.79 10.51
N ASP A 83 -6.44 35.79 10.36
CA ASP A 83 -6.01 37.18 10.31
C ASP A 83 -5.48 37.71 11.65
N CYS A 84 -5.76 37.00 12.75
CA CYS A 84 -5.25 37.36 14.10
C CYS A 84 -3.90 36.76 14.46
N GLY A 85 -3.39 35.80 13.67
CA GLY A 85 -2.14 35.12 13.93
C GLY A 85 -2.19 33.61 13.68
N GLU A 86 -1.17 32.90 14.16
CA GLU A 86 -1.04 31.45 14.02
C GLU A 86 -1.62 30.69 15.23
N VAL A 87 -2.05 29.47 14.96
CA VAL A 87 -2.41 28.45 15.95
C VAL A 87 -1.79 27.11 15.53
N VAL A 88 -1.70 26.19 16.48
CA VAL A 88 -1.35 24.79 16.18
C VAL A 88 -2.57 23.93 16.39
N GLN A 89 -3.02 23.28 15.34
CA GLN A 89 -4.20 22.42 15.34
C GLN A 89 -3.79 20.95 15.47
N ILE A 90 -4.44 20.24 16.38
CA ILE A 90 -4.20 18.82 16.68
C ILE A 90 -5.52 18.04 16.67
N ASP A 91 -5.44 16.72 16.58
CA ASP A 91 -6.64 15.89 16.58
C ASP A 91 -7.36 15.93 17.94
N GLN A 92 -6.61 15.86 19.05
CA GLN A 92 -7.11 15.87 20.42
C GLN A 92 -6.00 16.21 21.42
N PHE A 93 -6.38 16.67 22.61
CA PHE A 93 -5.42 16.97 23.69
C PHE A 93 -4.93 15.70 24.42
N ASP A 94 -5.76 14.66 24.51
CA ASP A 94 -5.40 13.43 25.19
C ASP A 94 -4.39 12.62 24.36
N LEU A 95 -3.21 12.39 24.93
CA LEU A 95 -2.13 11.62 24.30
C LEU A 95 -2.23 10.14 24.64
N ARG A 96 -2.63 9.80 25.89
CA ARG A 96 -2.74 8.42 26.34
C ARG A 96 -3.69 8.29 27.52
N HIS A 97 -4.55 7.28 27.45
CA HIS A 97 -5.36 6.84 28.58
C HIS A 97 -4.72 5.60 29.22
N GLU A 98 -4.52 5.64 30.52
CA GLU A 98 -4.10 4.52 31.37
C GLU A 98 -5.21 4.22 32.37
N THR A 99 -5.09 3.12 33.11
CA THR A 99 -6.19 2.63 33.98
C THR A 99 -6.74 3.71 34.93
N ASN A 100 -5.88 4.56 35.48
CA ASN A 100 -6.25 5.56 36.50
C ASN A 100 -5.85 6.99 36.14
N ARG A 101 -5.32 7.24 34.95
CA ARG A 101 -4.91 8.59 34.54
C ARG A 101 -4.97 8.80 33.05
N ILE A 102 -5.13 10.06 32.66
CA ILE A 102 -5.11 10.52 31.27
C ILE A 102 -3.93 11.47 31.11
N ILE A 103 -2.97 11.08 30.26
CA ILE A 103 -1.86 11.96 29.91
C ILE A 103 -2.31 12.85 28.76
N ARG A 104 -2.27 14.17 28.95
CA ARG A 104 -2.68 15.16 27.95
C ARG A 104 -1.68 16.28 27.77
N ILE A 105 -1.73 16.92 26.60
CA ILE A 105 -1.03 18.18 26.32
C ILE A 105 -1.98 19.36 26.53
N TRP A 106 -1.52 20.40 27.20
CA TRP A 106 -2.35 21.53 27.57
C TRP A 106 -2.28 22.68 26.56
N PRO A 107 -3.43 23.35 26.25
CA PRO A 107 -3.55 24.23 25.10
C PRO A 107 -2.70 25.51 25.18
N ASN A 108 -2.48 26.11 26.35
CA ASN A 108 -1.78 27.38 26.46
C ASN A 108 -0.31 27.24 26.87
N THR A 109 0.01 26.26 27.69
CA THR A 109 1.38 26.02 28.18
C THR A 109 2.15 24.97 27.38
N TRP A 110 1.45 24.12 26.63
CA TRP A 110 1.95 22.91 25.96
C TRP A 110 2.53 21.87 26.93
N MET A 111 2.37 22.07 28.23
CA MET A 111 2.82 21.11 29.23
C MET A 111 2.09 19.78 29.05
N ILE A 112 2.78 18.71 29.35
CA ILE A 112 2.24 17.35 29.30
C ILE A 112 2.13 16.84 30.73
N SER A 113 0.91 16.54 31.17
CA SER A 113 0.65 16.06 32.53
C SER A 113 -0.63 15.21 32.58
N ASP A 114 -0.85 14.58 33.71
CA ASP A 114 -2.07 13.83 34.07
C ASP A 114 -2.94 14.58 35.10
N THR A 115 -2.72 15.87 35.26
CA THR A 115 -3.48 16.74 36.16
C THR A 115 -4.90 17.01 35.63
N GLU A 116 -5.86 17.32 36.50
CA GLU A 116 -7.24 17.64 36.12
C GLU A 116 -7.40 19.03 35.48
N SER A 117 -6.46 19.94 35.76
CA SER A 117 -6.43 21.29 35.21
C SER A 117 -5.07 21.62 34.64
N GLU A 118 -5.03 22.63 33.75
CA GLU A 118 -3.80 23.06 33.13
C GLU A 118 -2.77 23.51 34.17
N PRO A 119 -1.56 22.92 34.17
CA PRO A 119 -0.51 23.31 35.11
C PRO A 119 -0.09 24.77 34.94
N VAL A 120 0.25 25.39 36.05
CA VAL A 120 0.82 26.75 36.05
C VAL A 120 2.20 26.69 35.38
N GLY A 121 2.39 27.49 34.33
CA GLY A 121 3.62 27.53 33.57
C GLY A 121 3.66 28.70 32.59
N GLU A 122 4.77 28.83 31.89
CA GLU A 122 4.93 29.85 30.85
C GLU A 122 3.95 29.58 29.68
N LYS A 123 3.12 30.56 29.37
CA LYS A 123 2.20 30.48 28.23
C LYS A 123 2.99 30.56 26.93
N LYS A 124 2.72 29.65 26.03
CA LYS A 124 3.29 29.68 24.68
C LYS A 124 2.63 30.79 23.85
N PRO A 125 3.38 31.45 22.96
CA PRO A 125 2.86 32.51 22.10
C PRO A 125 1.79 32.00 21.12
N ILE A 126 1.83 30.70 20.77
CA ILE A 126 0.88 30.05 19.87
C ILE A 126 0.05 29.03 20.68
N ARG A 127 -1.28 29.18 20.62
CA ARG A 127 -2.21 28.28 21.31
C ARG A 127 -2.39 26.98 20.52
N LEU A 128 -2.55 25.86 21.25
CA LEU A 128 -3.06 24.63 20.65
C LEU A 128 -4.59 24.68 20.60
N ILE A 129 -5.14 24.17 19.49
CA ILE A 129 -6.57 24.00 19.27
C ILE A 129 -6.84 22.60 18.75
N THR A 130 -8.07 22.11 18.92
CA THR A 130 -8.47 20.82 18.32
C THR A 130 -8.98 21.00 16.90
N ARG A 131 -9.06 19.91 16.15
CA ARG A 131 -9.61 19.87 14.78
C ARG A 131 -11.07 20.36 14.71
N ASP A 132 -11.79 20.34 15.83
CA ASP A 132 -13.19 20.76 15.89
C ASP A 132 -13.34 22.28 15.94
N GLU A 133 -12.29 22.98 16.39
CA GLU A 133 -12.18 24.44 16.34
C GLU A 133 -11.78 24.89 14.92
N LYS A 134 -12.79 25.13 14.07
CA LYS A 134 -12.56 25.45 12.65
C LYS A 134 -12.37 26.94 12.38
N GLU A 135 -12.84 27.79 13.28
CA GLU A 135 -12.88 29.25 13.12
C GLU A 135 -12.26 29.96 14.33
N CYS A 136 -11.61 31.07 14.06
CA CYS A 136 -11.03 31.92 15.11
C CYS A 136 -12.15 32.67 15.88
N GLU A 137 -12.16 32.58 17.20
CA GLU A 137 -13.14 33.25 18.07
C GLU A 137 -13.10 34.78 17.91
N LYS A 138 -11.91 35.37 17.63
CA LYS A 138 -11.73 36.81 17.52
C LYS A 138 -12.17 37.36 16.16
N CYS A 139 -11.68 36.82 15.05
CA CYS A 139 -11.97 37.35 13.71
C CYS A 139 -13.08 36.58 12.96
N ARG A 140 -13.61 35.50 13.55
CA ARG A 140 -14.65 34.65 12.97
C ARG A 140 -14.33 34.07 11.60
N ARG A 141 -13.04 34.04 11.22
CA ARG A 141 -12.57 33.46 9.98
C ARG A 141 -12.06 32.03 10.21
N LYS A 142 -12.23 31.19 9.19
CA LYS A 142 -11.69 29.83 9.17
C LYS A 142 -10.16 29.83 9.22
N TYR A 143 -9.60 28.91 9.96
CA TYR A 143 -8.16 28.66 9.95
C TYR A 143 -7.71 28.10 8.59
N ARG A 144 -6.63 28.62 8.03
CA ARG A 144 -6.07 28.27 6.72
C ARG A 144 -4.72 27.59 6.90
N GLU A 145 -4.40 26.70 5.97
CA GLU A 145 -3.06 26.10 5.90
C GLU A 145 -2.00 27.13 5.51
N LEU A 146 -0.77 26.91 5.95
CA LEU A 146 0.40 27.70 5.56
C LEU A 146 0.92 27.21 4.19
N SER A 147 0.14 27.41 3.12
CA SER A 147 0.45 26.90 1.79
C SER A 147 1.62 27.63 1.09
N ASP A 148 2.10 28.70 1.68
CA ASP A 148 3.23 29.52 1.22
C ASP A 148 4.61 29.01 1.66
N ILE A 149 4.66 27.99 2.54
CA ILE A 149 5.89 27.32 2.96
C ILE A 149 5.85 25.81 2.63
N PRO A 150 7.02 25.15 2.50
CA PRO A 150 7.10 23.70 2.28
C PRO A 150 6.29 22.90 3.31
N TYR A 151 5.72 21.78 2.88
CA TYR A 151 4.80 21.03 3.73
C TYR A 151 5.42 20.58 5.06
N TYR A 152 6.69 20.14 5.07
CA TYR A 152 7.38 19.73 6.30
C TYR A 152 7.55 20.87 7.31
N GLN A 153 7.52 22.14 6.89
CA GLN A 153 7.60 23.31 7.77
C GLN A 153 6.24 23.74 8.32
N ARG A 154 5.14 23.16 7.81
CA ARG A 154 3.78 23.43 8.29
C ARG A 154 3.44 22.71 9.59
N TYR A 155 4.42 22.03 10.18
CA TYR A 155 4.28 21.27 11.42
C TYR A 155 5.29 21.73 12.44
N THR A 156 4.93 21.64 13.72
CA THR A 156 5.81 21.95 14.85
C THR A 156 5.84 20.79 15.84
N PRO A 157 7.01 20.43 16.40
CA PRO A 157 7.10 19.36 17.39
C PRO A 157 6.39 19.75 18.68
N LEU A 158 5.59 18.83 19.23
CA LEU A 158 4.75 19.06 20.42
C LEU A 158 5.11 18.13 21.57
N ALA A 159 5.30 16.85 21.27
CA ALA A 159 5.54 15.83 22.27
C ALA A 159 6.50 14.77 21.75
N ILE A 160 7.38 14.31 22.61
CA ILE A 160 8.27 13.18 22.37
C ILE A 160 7.79 12.01 23.22
N ALA A 161 7.57 10.87 22.59
CA ALA A 161 7.30 9.60 23.24
C ALA A 161 8.57 8.76 23.26
N ALA A 162 9.01 8.30 24.42
CA ALA A 162 10.21 7.49 24.57
C ALA A 162 10.05 6.43 25.66
N ILE A 163 10.95 5.45 25.68
CA ILE A 163 10.99 4.41 26.73
C ILE A 163 12.37 4.45 27.37
N CYS A 164 12.40 4.71 28.67
CA CYS A 164 13.60 4.54 29.47
C CYS A 164 13.63 3.10 30.01
N PRO A 165 14.73 2.36 29.89
CA PRO A 165 14.83 1.02 30.44
C PRO A 165 14.58 0.95 31.95
N GLU A 166 14.92 2.01 32.69
CA GLU A 166 14.77 2.08 34.16
C GLU A 166 13.42 2.67 34.61
N HIS A 167 12.81 3.58 33.81
CA HIS A 167 11.63 4.35 34.22
C HIS A 167 10.40 4.13 33.34
N GLY A 168 10.50 3.27 32.32
CA GLY A 168 9.39 2.93 31.45
C GLY A 168 9.05 4.00 30.40
N PHE A 169 7.82 3.92 29.89
CA PHE A 169 7.32 4.82 28.84
C PHE A 169 6.94 6.19 29.41
N PHE A 170 7.30 7.25 28.68
CA PHE A 170 6.91 8.63 29.04
C PHE A 170 6.63 9.47 27.81
N PHE A 171 5.84 10.53 28.02
CA PHE A 171 5.76 11.67 27.11
C PHE A 171 6.44 12.88 27.76
N ARG A 172 7.13 13.67 26.95
CA ARG A 172 7.63 14.97 27.37
C ARG A 172 7.52 16.01 26.25
N MET A 173 7.48 17.26 26.62
CA MET A 173 7.64 18.38 25.71
C MET A 173 9.10 18.42 25.21
N PRO A 174 9.35 18.74 23.91
CA PRO A 174 10.73 18.96 23.43
C PRO A 174 11.41 20.07 24.24
N ASN A 175 12.64 19.84 24.66
CA ASN A 175 13.50 20.84 25.30
C ASN A 175 14.46 21.47 24.28
N GLN A 176 15.34 22.37 24.75
CA GLN A 176 16.29 23.08 23.91
C GLN A 176 17.22 22.11 23.14
N ALA A 177 17.69 21.04 23.78
CA ALA A 177 18.58 20.06 23.15
C ALA A 177 17.85 19.31 22.02
N ASP A 178 16.56 18.96 22.19
CA ASP A 178 15.76 18.32 21.14
C ASP A 178 15.56 19.26 19.94
N TYR A 179 15.30 20.55 20.19
CA TYR A 179 15.18 21.55 19.13
C TYR A 179 16.51 21.75 18.38
N GLU A 180 17.64 21.70 19.06
CA GLU A 180 18.98 21.80 18.43
C GLU A 180 19.25 20.60 17.52
N ILE A 181 18.87 19.38 17.93
CA ILE A 181 18.96 18.17 17.09
C ILE A 181 18.09 18.32 15.84
N ILE A 182 16.83 18.76 15.99
CA ILE A 182 15.92 18.99 14.87
C ILE A 182 16.49 20.04 13.91
N LYS A 183 16.95 21.18 14.42
CA LYS A 183 17.56 22.26 13.63
C LYS A 183 18.80 21.79 12.87
N ARG A 184 19.66 21.01 13.54
CA ARG A 184 20.84 20.41 12.87
C ARG A 184 20.45 19.50 11.73
N ALA A 185 19.39 18.70 11.89
CA ALA A 185 18.85 17.87 10.80
C ALA A 185 18.31 18.73 9.65
N GLU A 186 17.66 19.87 9.93
CA GLU A 186 17.18 20.82 8.93
C GLU A 186 18.32 21.48 8.15
N GLU A 187 19.42 21.79 8.82
CA GLU A 187 20.63 22.33 8.17
C GLU A 187 21.25 21.29 7.22
N LEU A 188 21.33 20.03 7.66
CA LEU A 188 21.85 18.93 6.83
C LEU A 188 20.94 18.62 5.65
N ARG A 189 19.61 18.75 5.80
CA ARG A 189 18.64 18.55 4.71
C ARG A 189 19.00 19.33 3.45
N LYS A 190 19.53 20.53 3.59
CA LYS A 190 19.92 21.41 2.47
C LYS A 190 21.01 20.83 1.57
N ASN A 191 21.80 19.90 2.12
CA ASN A 191 22.93 19.27 1.46
C ASN A 191 22.69 17.81 1.10
N LEU A 192 21.44 17.30 1.28
CA LEU A 192 21.11 15.95 0.87
C LEU A 192 21.00 15.89 -0.65
N ASP A 193 21.63 14.86 -1.21
CA ASP A 193 21.59 14.60 -2.64
C ASP A 193 20.78 13.33 -2.93
N PHE A 194 19.60 13.52 -3.49
CA PHE A 194 18.76 12.44 -4.00
C PHE A 194 18.84 12.33 -5.53
N GLY A 195 19.84 12.96 -6.18
CA GLY A 195 20.00 13.03 -7.62
C GLY A 195 18.98 13.96 -8.28
N ASP A 196 18.44 13.57 -9.44
CA ASP A 196 17.47 14.43 -10.14
C ASP A 196 16.18 14.59 -9.32
N THR A 197 16.04 15.75 -8.68
CA THR A 197 14.89 16.09 -7.84
C THR A 197 13.57 16.19 -8.62
N LYS A 198 13.62 16.36 -9.94
CA LYS A 198 12.43 16.36 -10.80
C LYS A 198 11.69 15.03 -10.76
N LYS A 199 12.39 13.93 -10.50
CA LYS A 199 11.80 12.60 -10.33
C LYS A 199 10.89 12.50 -9.10
N PHE A 200 11.08 13.36 -8.10
CA PHE A 200 10.20 13.46 -6.93
C PHE A 200 9.02 14.41 -7.13
N ALA A 201 8.86 15.01 -8.31
CA ALA A 201 7.72 15.88 -8.59
C ALA A 201 6.41 15.08 -8.55
N VAL A 202 5.42 15.63 -7.83
CA VAL A 202 4.09 15.05 -7.75
C VAL A 202 3.38 15.24 -9.10
N GLN A 203 3.01 14.15 -9.74
CA GLN A 203 2.20 14.17 -10.96
C GLN A 203 0.71 14.33 -10.60
N ASN A 204 -0.05 14.96 -11.50
CA ASN A 204 -1.47 15.20 -11.26
C ASN A 204 -2.29 13.94 -11.56
N GLY A 205 -2.66 13.22 -10.53
CA GLY A 205 -3.50 12.03 -10.57
C GLY A 205 -4.79 12.17 -9.75
N PRO A 206 -5.65 11.16 -9.75
CA PRO A 206 -6.92 11.16 -9.01
C PRO A 206 -6.76 11.35 -7.50
N LYS A 207 -5.67 10.85 -6.91
CA LYS A 207 -5.35 10.96 -5.48
C LYS A 207 -4.25 11.95 -5.19
N SER A 208 -3.18 11.96 -5.98
CA SER A 208 -2.05 12.89 -5.86
C SER A 208 -2.45 14.33 -6.15
N GLY A 209 -3.52 14.56 -6.90
CA GLY A 209 -4.11 15.89 -7.07
C GLY A 209 -4.45 16.59 -5.75
N ASP A 210 -4.70 15.85 -4.66
CA ASP A 210 -4.94 16.43 -3.34
C ASP A 210 -3.68 16.98 -2.69
N LEU A 211 -2.50 16.47 -3.04
CA LEU A 211 -1.21 17.06 -2.69
C LEU A 211 -1.03 18.42 -3.40
N LEU A 212 -1.25 18.43 -4.71
CA LEU A 212 -1.11 19.65 -5.54
C LEU A 212 -2.05 20.77 -5.11
N LYS A 213 -3.31 20.45 -4.76
CA LYS A 213 -4.29 21.41 -4.20
C LYS A 213 -3.80 22.08 -2.91
N ARG A 214 -2.86 21.45 -2.20
CA ARG A 214 -2.24 21.96 -0.98
C ARG A 214 -0.87 22.59 -1.21
N ASN A 215 -0.50 22.86 -2.47
CA ASN A 215 0.83 23.33 -2.87
C ASN A 215 1.94 22.40 -2.37
N ILE A 216 1.76 21.09 -2.50
CA ILE A 216 2.79 20.07 -2.27
C ILE A 216 3.17 19.53 -3.64
N SER A 217 4.28 20.01 -4.18
CA SER A 217 4.74 19.67 -5.53
C SER A 217 5.83 18.61 -5.57
N SER A 218 6.38 18.24 -4.42
CA SER A 218 7.45 17.23 -4.32
C SER A 218 7.17 16.23 -3.20
N TYR A 219 7.37 14.95 -3.48
CA TYR A 219 7.33 13.91 -2.45
C TYR A 219 8.38 14.10 -1.33
N LEU A 220 9.47 14.83 -1.59
CA LEU A 220 10.45 15.16 -0.56
C LEU A 220 9.88 16.02 0.58
N ASP A 221 8.87 16.83 0.29
CA ASP A 221 8.24 17.70 1.29
C ASP A 221 7.36 16.93 2.30
N LEU A 222 7.03 15.69 2.00
CA LEU A 222 6.23 14.82 2.88
C LEU A 222 7.01 14.26 4.07
N PHE A 223 8.30 14.54 4.18
CA PHE A 223 9.19 13.98 5.19
C PHE A 223 9.81 15.06 6.06
N THR A 224 9.98 14.79 7.35
CA THR A 224 10.82 15.60 8.21
C THR A 224 12.28 15.51 7.77
N SER A 225 13.11 16.42 8.28
CA SER A 225 14.53 16.39 7.95
C SER A 225 15.24 15.14 8.49
N ARG A 226 14.83 14.63 9.65
CA ARG A 226 15.37 13.40 10.23
C ARG A 226 15.00 12.17 9.39
N GLN A 227 13.78 12.13 8.88
CA GLN A 227 13.32 11.05 7.98
C GLN A 227 14.08 11.07 6.64
N LEU A 228 14.36 12.24 6.08
CA LEU A 228 15.19 12.33 4.86
C LEU A 228 16.64 11.93 5.11
N LEU A 229 17.22 12.26 6.27
CA LEU A 229 18.54 11.77 6.66
C LEU A 229 18.60 10.24 6.73
N PHE A 230 17.57 9.61 7.29
CA PHE A 230 17.43 8.16 7.28
C PHE A 230 17.45 7.59 5.87
N LEU A 231 16.66 8.17 4.95
CA LEU A 231 16.58 7.69 3.57
C LEU A 231 17.90 7.90 2.80
N ASP A 232 18.57 9.03 2.97
CA ASP A 232 19.90 9.29 2.39
C ASP A 232 20.93 8.24 2.83
N LYS A 233 20.97 7.94 4.13
CA LYS A 233 21.90 6.93 4.66
C LYS A 233 21.55 5.53 4.21
N ALA A 234 20.25 5.19 4.20
CA ALA A 234 19.79 3.90 3.69
C ALA A 234 20.20 3.67 2.22
N ILE A 235 20.00 4.67 1.34
CA ILE A 235 20.42 4.60 -0.07
C ILE A 235 21.93 4.29 -0.16
N LYS A 236 22.76 5.03 0.58
CA LYS A 236 24.23 4.89 0.53
C LYS A 236 24.70 3.53 1.05
N ILE A 237 24.13 3.05 2.15
CA ILE A 237 24.52 1.77 2.77
C ILE A 237 24.06 0.59 1.91
N LEU A 238 22.88 0.66 1.29
CA LEU A 238 22.35 -0.40 0.42
C LEU A 238 23.28 -0.74 -0.75
N GLN A 239 24.06 0.20 -1.25
CA GLN A 239 25.00 -0.04 -2.37
C GLN A 239 26.12 -1.03 -2.01
N ASN A 240 26.35 -1.30 -0.73
CA ASN A 240 27.41 -2.22 -0.27
C ASN A 240 26.97 -3.70 -0.30
N TYR A 241 25.72 -3.99 -0.63
CA TYR A 241 25.19 -5.37 -0.61
C TYR A 241 25.06 -5.96 -2.01
N SER A 242 25.10 -7.28 -2.09
CA SER A 242 24.80 -8.03 -3.33
C SER A 242 23.35 -7.79 -3.78
N SER A 243 23.06 -7.99 -5.07
CA SER A 243 21.77 -7.67 -5.66
C SER A 243 20.59 -8.28 -4.88
N SER A 244 20.62 -9.59 -4.59
CA SER A 244 19.53 -10.27 -3.88
C SER A 244 19.30 -9.73 -2.46
N ILE A 245 20.36 -9.47 -1.71
CA ILE A 245 20.25 -8.89 -0.36
C ILE A 245 19.80 -7.44 -0.44
N ARG A 246 20.41 -6.65 -1.32
CA ARG A 246 20.03 -5.25 -1.54
C ARG A 246 18.57 -5.12 -1.91
N LEU A 247 18.06 -5.97 -2.81
CA LEU A 247 16.66 -5.99 -3.20
C LEU A 247 15.72 -6.18 -1.99
N ASN A 248 16.00 -7.18 -1.15
CA ASN A 248 15.18 -7.45 0.04
C ASN A 248 15.25 -6.31 1.07
N LEU A 249 16.44 -5.75 1.33
CA LEU A 249 16.60 -4.63 2.25
C LEU A 249 15.99 -3.33 1.70
N ALA A 250 16.07 -3.09 0.40
CA ALA A 250 15.45 -1.94 -0.25
C ALA A 250 13.91 -1.98 -0.14
N LEU A 251 13.30 -3.15 -0.37
CA LEU A 251 11.88 -3.37 -0.17
C LEU A 251 11.47 -3.20 1.30
N LEU A 252 12.33 -3.60 2.25
CA LEU A 252 12.10 -3.35 3.67
C LEU A 252 12.10 -1.86 3.99
N VAL A 253 13.08 -1.09 3.49
CA VAL A 253 13.13 0.37 3.65
C VAL A 253 11.93 1.03 2.98
N SER A 254 11.57 0.63 1.77
CA SER A 254 10.37 1.10 1.08
C SER A 254 9.09 0.83 1.88
N THR A 255 8.95 -0.37 2.45
CA THR A 255 7.81 -0.69 3.34
C THR A 255 7.77 0.22 4.57
N SER A 256 8.93 0.64 5.09
CA SER A 256 8.97 1.55 6.24
C SER A 256 8.39 2.93 5.93
N LEU A 257 8.39 3.39 4.67
CA LEU A 257 7.80 4.67 4.25
C LEU A 257 6.31 4.77 4.56
N GLU A 258 5.62 3.63 4.59
CA GLU A 258 4.22 3.56 4.98
C GLU A 258 3.97 4.11 6.40
N PHE A 259 4.99 4.06 7.26
CA PHE A 259 4.95 4.48 8.67
C PHE A 259 5.88 5.65 8.99
N ASN A 260 6.62 6.17 8.03
CA ASN A 260 7.68 7.15 8.23
C ASN A 260 7.57 8.33 7.25
N SER A 261 6.48 9.09 7.37
CA SER A 261 6.28 10.38 6.70
C SER A 261 5.36 11.28 7.55
N LEU A 262 5.27 12.56 7.22
CA LEU A 262 4.33 13.50 7.87
C LEU A 262 2.86 13.25 7.53
N LEU A 263 2.59 12.31 6.63
CA LEU A 263 1.22 11.84 6.35
C LEU A 263 0.76 10.77 7.35
N CYS A 264 1.67 10.26 8.18
CA CYS A 264 1.34 9.32 9.25
C CYS A 264 0.68 10.05 10.41
N GLY A 265 -0.59 9.77 10.64
CA GLY A 265 -1.35 10.38 11.74
C GLY A 265 -1.14 9.65 13.07
N PHE A 266 -1.25 10.39 14.16
CA PHE A 266 -1.35 9.82 15.49
C PHE A 266 -2.78 9.36 15.76
N LYS A 267 -2.98 8.09 16.16
CA LYS A 267 -4.32 7.57 16.47
C LYS A 267 -4.86 8.09 17.80
N GLY A 268 -3.99 8.62 18.64
CA GLY A 268 -4.34 8.99 19.99
C GLY A 268 -4.78 7.78 20.80
N TRP A 269 -5.61 8.02 21.78
CA TRP A 269 -6.31 6.96 22.48
C TRP A 269 -7.50 6.48 21.65
N ALA A 270 -7.37 5.34 20.97
CA ALA A 270 -8.51 4.57 20.48
C ALA A 270 -8.70 3.38 21.41
N GLN A 271 -9.95 3.05 21.75
CA GLN A 271 -10.32 2.07 22.78
C GLN A 271 -9.51 0.76 22.74
N ASN A 272 -9.05 0.32 21.58
CA ASN A 272 -8.39 -0.97 21.42
C ASN A 272 -6.90 -0.89 21.02
N ARG A 273 -6.36 0.30 20.69
CA ARG A 273 -4.97 0.46 20.22
C ARG A 273 -4.44 1.86 20.57
N PRO A 274 -4.20 2.17 21.83
CA PRO A 274 -3.69 3.47 22.24
C PRO A 274 -2.30 3.71 21.64
N GLY A 275 -2.05 4.92 21.16
CA GLY A 275 -0.74 5.37 20.69
C GLY A 275 -0.25 4.75 19.37
N ALA A 276 -1.08 4.02 18.64
CA ALA A 276 -0.69 3.47 17.34
C ALA A 276 -0.62 4.57 16.27
N ILE A 277 0.37 4.46 15.38
CA ILE A 277 0.54 5.32 14.22
C ILE A 277 -0.39 4.85 13.11
N LYS A 278 -1.12 5.77 12.47
CA LYS A 278 -1.85 5.50 11.22
C LYS A 278 -0.84 5.50 10.08
N HIS A 279 -0.85 4.46 9.27
CA HIS A 279 -0.03 4.43 8.06
C HIS A 279 -0.59 5.36 6.96
N VAL A 280 0.26 5.73 6.00
CA VAL A 280 -0.02 6.77 4.98
C VAL A 280 -1.32 6.52 4.22
N PHE A 281 -1.55 5.29 3.76
CA PHE A 281 -2.67 4.94 2.88
C PHE A 281 -3.77 4.13 3.57
N ALA A 282 -4.06 4.42 4.85
CA ALA A 282 -5.08 3.69 5.61
C ALA A 282 -6.49 3.71 4.97
N HIS A 283 -6.77 4.64 4.06
CA HIS A 283 -8.04 4.77 3.33
C HIS A 283 -7.84 4.88 1.81
N HIS A 284 -6.78 4.29 1.25
CA HIS A 284 -6.44 4.34 -0.17
C HIS A 284 -6.40 5.79 -0.73
N ALA A 285 -5.93 6.73 0.10
CA ALA A 285 -5.80 8.15 -0.25
C ALA A 285 -4.73 8.81 0.62
N TYR A 286 -4.15 9.91 0.13
CA TYR A 286 -3.26 10.74 0.93
C TYR A 286 -4.04 11.38 2.08
N GLN A 287 -3.56 11.20 3.30
CA GLN A 287 -4.14 11.78 4.51
C GLN A 287 -3.28 12.91 5.02
N PHE A 288 -3.92 13.96 5.53
CA PHE A 288 -3.25 15.16 6.05
C PHE A 288 -3.62 15.30 7.53
N PRO A 289 -2.85 14.66 8.43
CA PRO A 289 -3.18 14.64 9.85
C PRO A 289 -3.03 16.01 10.49
N TYR A 290 -3.89 16.32 11.46
CA TYR A 290 -3.67 17.46 12.34
C TYR A 290 -2.55 17.18 13.34
N THR A 291 -2.46 15.93 13.81
CA THR A 291 -1.33 15.44 14.61
C THR A 291 -0.55 14.40 13.80
N ALA A 292 0.57 14.81 13.22
CA ALA A 292 1.47 13.90 12.54
C ALA A 292 2.38 13.19 13.55
N ALA A 293 2.72 11.93 13.27
CA ALA A 293 3.64 11.13 14.07
C ALA A 293 4.91 10.83 13.27
N GLU A 294 6.01 11.47 13.63
CA GLU A 294 7.34 11.12 13.11
C GLU A 294 7.85 9.90 13.87
N ASN A 295 7.79 8.75 13.26
CA ASN A 295 8.30 7.50 13.82
C ASN A 295 9.82 7.47 13.81
N ASN A 296 10.45 6.71 14.72
CA ASN A 296 11.87 6.42 14.69
C ASN A 296 12.13 5.13 13.91
N PRO A 297 12.58 5.18 12.64
CA PRO A 297 12.79 3.99 11.81
C PRO A 297 13.94 3.12 12.32
N VAL A 298 14.87 3.67 13.07
CA VAL A 298 16.06 2.98 13.58
C VAL A 298 16.02 2.73 15.09
N ASN A 299 14.84 2.74 15.71
CA ASN A 299 14.73 2.36 17.12
C ASN A 299 15.19 0.90 17.31
N PRO A 300 16.13 0.62 18.20
CA PRO A 300 16.63 -0.74 18.47
C PRO A 300 15.55 -1.67 19.04
N GLN A 301 14.57 -1.10 19.74
CA GLN A 301 13.43 -1.86 20.23
C GLN A 301 12.37 -2.00 19.16
N LYS A 302 11.69 -3.14 19.15
CA LYS A 302 10.58 -3.38 18.23
C LYS A 302 9.43 -2.38 18.49
N ALA A 303 9.17 -1.51 17.54
CA ALA A 303 8.08 -0.54 17.58
C ALA A 303 7.33 -0.54 16.24
N SER A 304 6.07 -0.12 16.25
CA SER A 304 5.22 -0.12 15.05
C SER A 304 5.88 0.66 13.90
N GLY A 305 6.10 0.01 12.78
CA GLY A 305 6.62 0.62 11.55
C GLY A 305 8.12 0.93 11.54
N ASN A 306 8.90 0.55 12.57
CA ASN A 306 10.35 0.63 12.52
C ASN A 306 10.97 -0.58 11.79
N LEU A 307 12.25 -0.46 11.39
CA LEU A 307 12.93 -1.53 10.63
C LEU A 307 13.00 -2.86 11.39
N GLN A 308 13.18 -2.84 12.72
CA GLN A 308 13.22 -4.06 13.53
C GLN A 308 11.89 -4.83 13.50
N ALA A 309 10.76 -4.11 13.64
CA ALA A 309 9.45 -4.74 13.58
C ALA A 309 9.13 -5.24 12.17
N LEU A 310 9.40 -4.42 11.15
CA LEU A 310 9.11 -4.77 9.76
C LEU A 310 9.97 -5.95 9.29
N TYR A 311 11.26 -5.97 9.64
CA TYR A 311 12.11 -7.11 9.36
C TYR A 311 11.53 -8.40 9.96
N LYS A 312 11.24 -8.39 11.27
CA LYS A 312 10.82 -9.58 12.00
C LYS A 312 9.43 -10.06 11.57
N ASP A 313 8.49 -9.14 11.43
CA ASP A 313 7.07 -9.49 11.22
C ASP A 313 6.70 -9.69 9.76
N ARG A 314 7.48 -9.14 8.82
CA ARG A 314 7.22 -9.26 7.38
C ARG A 314 8.33 -10.06 6.69
N LEU A 315 9.56 -9.57 6.68
CA LEU A 315 10.63 -10.17 5.88
C LEU A 315 11.11 -11.52 6.43
N GLU A 316 11.50 -11.59 7.70
CA GLU A 316 11.93 -12.84 8.33
C GLU A 316 10.81 -13.88 8.37
N ARG A 317 9.60 -13.44 8.72
CA ARG A 317 8.43 -14.32 8.78
C ARG A 317 8.06 -14.84 7.38
N GLY A 318 8.09 -14.00 6.36
CA GLY A 318 7.85 -14.40 4.97
C GLY A 318 8.87 -15.42 4.47
N ARG A 319 10.16 -15.19 4.75
CA ARG A 319 11.22 -16.16 4.39
C ARG A 319 11.09 -17.49 5.13
N LYS A 320 10.77 -17.47 6.42
CA LYS A 320 10.51 -18.71 7.18
C LYS A 320 9.37 -19.51 6.57
N TRP A 321 8.31 -18.82 6.16
CA TRP A 321 7.17 -19.47 5.52
C TRP A 321 7.54 -20.03 4.14
N ALA A 322 8.30 -19.30 3.32
CA ALA A 322 8.75 -19.77 2.01
C ALA A 322 9.62 -21.03 2.11
N ILE A 323 10.53 -21.08 3.08
CA ILE A 323 11.40 -22.26 3.34
C ILE A 323 10.58 -23.45 3.88
N GLN A 324 9.61 -23.21 4.72
CA GLN A 324 8.76 -24.24 5.32
C GLN A 324 7.32 -23.75 5.42
N PRO A 325 6.53 -23.93 4.36
CA PRO A 325 5.16 -23.47 4.31
C PRO A 325 4.28 -24.09 5.37
N VAL A 326 3.35 -23.30 5.89
CA VAL A 326 2.34 -23.73 6.86
C VAL A 326 0.98 -23.30 6.33
N GLU A 327 0.09 -24.27 6.16
CA GLU A 327 -1.28 -24.05 5.72
C GLU A 327 -2.26 -24.07 6.90
N ARG A 328 -3.39 -23.42 6.71
CA ARG A 328 -4.48 -23.39 7.68
C ARG A 328 -5.60 -24.34 7.22
N LYS A 329 -5.90 -25.33 8.03
CA LYS A 329 -7.08 -26.18 7.85
C LYS A 329 -8.16 -25.73 8.83
N ILE A 330 -9.37 -25.55 8.34
CA ILE A 330 -10.54 -25.27 9.17
C ILE A 330 -11.42 -26.52 9.14
N ASP A 331 -11.67 -27.11 10.31
CA ASP A 331 -12.53 -28.26 10.44
C ASP A 331 -14.02 -27.86 10.43
N ALA A 332 -14.91 -28.85 10.33
CA ALA A 332 -16.35 -28.62 10.22
C ALA A 332 -16.98 -27.88 11.42
N ASP A 333 -16.34 -27.93 12.58
CA ASP A 333 -16.72 -27.21 13.79
C ASP A 333 -16.15 -25.78 13.87
N GLY A 334 -15.39 -25.33 12.84
CA GLY A 334 -14.74 -24.03 12.80
C GLY A 334 -13.38 -23.98 13.49
N THR A 335 -12.91 -25.09 14.06
CA THR A 335 -11.58 -25.16 14.68
C THR A 335 -10.48 -25.04 13.62
N THR A 336 -9.49 -24.19 13.90
CA THR A 336 -8.38 -23.92 12.96
C THR A 336 -7.13 -24.66 13.39
N HIS A 337 -6.58 -25.48 12.50
CA HIS A 337 -5.31 -26.16 12.68
C HIS A 337 -4.27 -25.66 11.67
N LEU A 338 -3.02 -25.50 12.13
CA LEU A 338 -1.88 -25.22 11.27
C LEU A 338 -1.15 -26.54 11.01
N PHE A 339 -0.86 -26.83 9.76
CA PHE A 339 -0.06 -27.99 9.38
C PHE A 339 1.06 -27.58 8.43
N ARG A 340 2.19 -28.27 8.50
CA ARG A 340 3.32 -28.05 7.61
C ARG A 340 3.07 -28.74 6.29
N VAL A 341 3.37 -28.03 5.22
CA VAL A 341 3.33 -28.58 3.87
C VAL A 341 4.72 -29.09 3.51
N TYR A 342 4.77 -30.26 2.90
CA TYR A 342 6.02 -30.90 2.47
C TYR A 342 5.98 -31.13 0.96
N GLY A 343 7.17 -31.18 0.33
CA GLY A 343 7.32 -31.44 -1.10
C GLY A 343 7.10 -30.23 -1.99
N GLU A 344 6.97 -29.05 -1.41
CA GLU A 344 6.95 -27.78 -2.15
C GLU A 344 8.33 -27.12 -2.17
N PHE A 345 8.55 -26.23 -3.12
CA PHE A 345 9.84 -25.60 -3.35
C PHE A 345 9.92 -24.18 -2.81
N ASP A 346 11.11 -23.77 -2.37
CA ASP A 346 11.40 -22.39 -1.98
C ASP A 346 11.91 -21.59 -3.18
N GLY A 347 10.99 -21.02 -3.97
CA GLY A 347 11.32 -20.17 -5.09
C GLY A 347 11.88 -20.93 -6.31
N GLY A 348 12.44 -20.20 -7.24
CA GLY A 348 12.91 -20.73 -8.53
C GLY A 348 14.14 -20.02 -9.08
N THR A 349 14.42 -20.29 -10.34
CA THR A 349 15.54 -19.69 -11.10
C THR A 349 15.02 -18.63 -12.05
N GLU A 350 15.50 -17.38 -11.93
CA GLU A 350 15.21 -16.33 -12.90
C GLU A 350 15.86 -16.61 -14.23
N ILE A 351 15.08 -16.51 -15.29
CA ILE A 351 15.51 -16.64 -16.68
C ILE A 351 15.15 -15.38 -17.45
N PHE A 352 15.77 -15.18 -18.62
CA PHE A 352 15.65 -13.94 -19.39
C PHE A 352 15.01 -14.12 -20.76
N SER A 353 14.68 -15.35 -21.14
CA SER A 353 13.99 -15.64 -22.40
C SER A 353 12.98 -16.79 -22.23
N GLN A 354 11.93 -16.78 -23.07
CA GLN A 354 10.93 -17.85 -23.06
C GLN A 354 11.54 -19.23 -23.39
N SER A 355 12.54 -19.30 -24.25
CA SER A 355 13.19 -20.57 -24.62
C SER A 355 13.85 -21.27 -23.43
N GLU A 356 14.29 -20.52 -22.44
CA GLU A 356 14.89 -21.06 -21.22
C GLU A 356 13.85 -21.71 -20.27
N LEU A 357 12.55 -21.42 -20.41
CA LEU A 357 11.51 -22.06 -19.59
C LEU A 357 11.53 -23.59 -19.72
N ALA A 358 11.81 -24.11 -20.92
CA ALA A 358 11.83 -25.55 -21.18
C ALA A 358 13.07 -26.27 -20.64
N THR A 359 14.08 -25.55 -20.15
CA THR A 359 15.35 -26.15 -19.68
C THR A 359 15.28 -26.75 -18.27
N GLY A 360 14.19 -26.54 -17.56
CA GLY A 360 14.01 -27.03 -16.18
C GLY A 360 12.59 -26.83 -15.66
N SER A 361 12.42 -27.03 -14.35
CA SER A 361 11.21 -26.70 -13.60
C SER A 361 11.48 -25.52 -12.68
N GLN A 362 10.45 -24.81 -12.27
CA GLN A 362 10.50 -23.64 -11.38
C GLN A 362 11.30 -22.46 -11.96
N ASN A 363 11.44 -22.40 -13.26
CA ASN A 363 11.99 -21.22 -13.93
C ASN A 363 10.95 -20.09 -13.91
N PHE A 364 11.40 -18.86 -13.68
CA PHE A 364 10.52 -17.70 -13.75
C PHE A 364 11.08 -16.60 -14.66
N LEU A 365 10.23 -16.08 -15.52
CA LEU A 365 10.48 -14.93 -16.40
C LEU A 365 9.65 -13.74 -15.94
N LEU A 366 10.28 -12.60 -15.71
CA LEU A 366 9.59 -11.37 -15.32
C LEU A 366 9.68 -10.34 -16.43
N ILE A 367 8.54 -9.84 -16.87
CA ILE A 367 8.40 -8.87 -17.96
C ILE A 367 7.84 -7.57 -17.39
N HIS A 368 8.63 -6.50 -17.41
CA HIS A 368 8.15 -5.16 -17.14
C HIS A 368 7.68 -4.52 -18.44
N GLY A 369 6.40 -4.17 -18.53
CA GLY A 369 5.84 -3.52 -19.71
C GLY A 369 4.35 -3.77 -19.91
N ASP A 370 3.85 -3.31 -21.07
CA ASP A 370 2.45 -3.41 -21.45
C ASP A 370 2.04 -4.86 -21.72
N SER A 371 1.15 -5.40 -20.91
CA SER A 371 0.59 -6.76 -21.07
C SER A 371 -0.25 -6.95 -22.34
N SER A 372 -0.50 -5.90 -23.11
CA SER A 372 -1.12 -6.00 -24.43
C SER A 372 -0.11 -6.37 -25.55
N HIS A 373 1.18 -6.55 -25.20
CA HIS A 373 2.26 -6.84 -26.12
C HIS A 373 3.38 -7.66 -25.45
N LEU A 374 3.18 -8.94 -25.32
CA LEU A 374 4.13 -9.84 -24.69
C LEU A 374 5.09 -10.44 -25.72
N SER A 375 6.39 -10.43 -25.43
CA SER A 375 7.40 -11.10 -26.26
C SER A 375 7.38 -12.61 -26.05
N LEU A 376 6.21 -13.24 -26.27
CA LEU A 376 5.95 -14.66 -26.10
C LEU A 376 5.42 -15.25 -27.40
N GLU A 377 5.68 -16.54 -27.61
CA GLU A 377 5.17 -17.28 -28.76
C GLU A 377 3.65 -17.53 -28.65
N ASP A 378 3.00 -17.67 -29.81
CA ASP A 378 1.60 -18.09 -29.89
C ASP A 378 1.42 -19.49 -29.29
N ASP A 379 0.25 -19.76 -28.70
CA ASP A 379 -0.13 -21.09 -28.18
C ASP A 379 0.91 -21.73 -27.23
N SER A 380 1.65 -20.91 -26.45
CA SER A 380 2.78 -21.36 -25.64
C SER A 380 2.45 -21.51 -24.15
N VAL A 381 1.37 -20.88 -23.66
CA VAL A 381 1.01 -20.80 -22.24
C VAL A 381 -0.14 -21.73 -21.93
N ASP A 382 -0.02 -22.55 -20.87
CA ASP A 382 -1.07 -23.50 -20.45
C ASP A 382 -2.16 -22.81 -19.64
N ILE A 383 -1.79 -21.93 -18.70
CA ILE A 383 -2.74 -21.28 -17.78
C ILE A 383 -2.33 -19.81 -17.61
N ILE A 384 -3.30 -18.92 -17.71
CA ILE A 384 -3.17 -17.52 -17.34
C ILE A 384 -3.98 -17.30 -16.08
N VAL A 385 -3.36 -16.76 -15.04
CA VAL A 385 -4.04 -16.36 -13.81
C VAL A 385 -3.77 -14.87 -13.57
N THR A 386 -4.83 -14.09 -13.39
CA THR A 386 -4.72 -12.65 -13.16
C THR A 386 -5.78 -12.16 -12.18
N ASP A 387 -5.57 -10.97 -11.64
CA ASP A 387 -6.52 -10.21 -10.84
C ASP A 387 -6.58 -8.81 -11.46
N PRO A 388 -7.38 -8.61 -12.52
CA PRO A 388 -7.42 -7.35 -13.24
C PRO A 388 -8.00 -6.23 -12.37
N PRO A 389 -7.71 -4.95 -12.66
CA PRO A 389 -8.35 -3.85 -11.95
C PRO A 389 -9.87 -3.93 -12.06
N TYR A 390 -10.56 -3.83 -10.92
CA TYR A 390 -12.03 -3.88 -10.87
C TYR A 390 -12.62 -2.52 -11.22
N TYR A 391 -12.55 -2.17 -12.49
CA TYR A 391 -13.09 -0.95 -13.06
C TYR A 391 -12.48 0.31 -12.42
N ASP A 392 -13.22 1.08 -11.59
CA ASP A 392 -12.77 2.33 -10.97
C ASP A 392 -12.46 2.22 -9.45
N SER A 393 -12.34 0.99 -8.93
CA SER A 393 -12.33 0.73 -7.49
C SER A 393 -11.11 1.30 -6.76
N VAL A 394 -9.89 1.14 -7.28
CA VAL A 394 -8.66 1.65 -6.65
C VAL A 394 -7.69 2.23 -7.69
N GLN A 395 -7.16 3.41 -7.41
CA GLN A 395 -6.16 4.09 -8.24
C GLN A 395 -4.74 3.69 -7.80
N TYR A 396 -4.39 2.42 -8.02
CA TYR A 396 -3.14 1.81 -7.53
C TYR A 396 -1.90 2.55 -8.01
N SER A 397 -1.82 2.87 -9.28
CA SER A 397 -0.65 3.50 -9.91
C SER A 397 -0.30 4.87 -9.34
N ASP A 398 -1.33 5.66 -9.03
CA ASP A 398 -1.19 7.00 -8.46
C ASP A 398 -0.65 6.95 -7.02
N LEU A 399 -1.13 5.97 -6.21
CA LEU A 399 -0.61 5.75 -4.87
C LEU A 399 0.78 5.08 -4.89
N ALA A 400 1.03 4.20 -5.85
CA ALA A 400 2.31 3.53 -6.03
C ALA A 400 3.44 4.50 -6.40
N ALA A 401 3.13 5.63 -7.05
CA ALA A 401 4.11 6.65 -7.40
C ALA A 401 4.92 7.13 -6.19
N PHE A 402 4.30 7.23 -5.00
CA PHE A 402 4.98 7.57 -3.75
C PHE A 402 6.11 6.59 -3.41
N PHE A 403 5.91 5.28 -3.63
CA PHE A 403 6.92 4.26 -3.36
C PHE A 403 7.91 4.11 -4.51
N ARG A 404 7.44 4.28 -5.76
CA ARG A 404 8.25 4.11 -6.98
C ARG A 404 9.44 5.05 -7.02
N VAL A 405 9.23 6.33 -6.69
CA VAL A 405 10.32 7.34 -6.69
C VAL A 405 11.43 7.01 -5.69
N TRP A 406 11.10 6.36 -4.58
CA TRP A 406 12.09 5.91 -3.60
C TRP A 406 12.75 4.59 -3.99
N LEU A 407 11.99 3.62 -4.48
CA LEU A 407 12.54 2.34 -4.93
C LEU A 407 13.52 2.53 -6.08
N GLU A 408 13.24 3.43 -7.02
CA GLU A 408 14.20 3.82 -8.06
C GLU A 408 15.53 4.32 -7.46
N ARG A 409 15.49 5.05 -6.34
CA ARG A 409 16.73 5.52 -5.68
C ARG A 409 17.46 4.41 -4.93
N PHE A 410 16.75 3.47 -4.33
CA PHE A 410 17.34 2.32 -3.66
C PHE A 410 17.92 1.30 -4.65
N LEU A 411 17.30 1.14 -5.80
CA LEU A 411 17.54 0.09 -6.80
C LEU A 411 17.63 0.66 -8.23
N PRO A 412 18.51 1.64 -8.51
CA PRO A 412 18.47 2.39 -9.78
C PRO A 412 18.72 1.54 -11.02
N ASN A 413 19.44 0.43 -10.89
CA ASN A 413 19.83 -0.44 -12.02
C ASN A 413 19.13 -1.81 -11.98
N GLU A 414 18.11 -1.98 -11.13
CA GLU A 414 17.43 -3.27 -10.96
C GLU A 414 16.43 -3.55 -12.08
N ILE A 415 15.78 -2.49 -12.57
CA ILE A 415 14.75 -2.53 -13.60
C ILE A 415 14.66 -1.15 -14.27
N ASP A 416 14.04 -1.06 -15.44
CA ASP A 416 13.56 0.22 -15.95
C ASP A 416 12.37 0.73 -15.07
N TRP A 417 12.53 1.89 -14.45
CA TRP A 417 11.55 2.47 -13.54
C TRP A 417 10.49 3.33 -14.24
N THR A 418 10.45 3.31 -15.56
CA THR A 418 9.44 4.03 -16.32
C THR A 418 8.05 3.41 -16.09
N TYR A 419 7.04 4.27 -16.06
CA TYR A 419 5.64 3.88 -15.95
C TYR A 419 4.79 4.75 -16.86
N ASP A 420 4.06 4.11 -17.78
CA ASP A 420 3.13 4.79 -18.70
C ASP A 420 1.68 4.58 -18.25
N GLU A 421 1.10 5.58 -17.60
CA GLU A 421 -0.29 5.55 -17.13
C GLU A 421 -1.30 5.35 -18.28
N THR A 422 -0.96 5.73 -19.51
CA THR A 422 -1.86 5.62 -20.66
C THR A 422 -2.14 4.17 -21.06
N GLN A 423 -1.27 3.25 -20.66
CA GLN A 423 -1.41 1.82 -20.90
C GLN A 423 -2.05 1.07 -19.70
N SER A 424 -2.42 1.77 -18.65
CA SER A 424 -3.06 1.18 -17.48
C SER A 424 -4.53 0.84 -17.76
N ALA A 425 -4.93 -0.38 -17.37
CA ALA A 425 -6.31 -0.86 -17.46
C ALA A 425 -7.13 -0.45 -16.23
N VAL A 426 -7.05 0.81 -15.80
CA VAL A 426 -7.85 1.36 -14.69
C VAL A 426 -8.79 2.42 -15.25
N ALA A 427 -10.11 2.24 -15.02
CA ALA A 427 -11.07 3.27 -15.40
C ALA A 427 -10.87 4.54 -14.55
N THR A 428 -10.85 5.69 -15.20
CA THR A 428 -10.81 6.97 -14.52
C THR A 428 -12.15 7.68 -14.66
N LYS A 429 -12.59 8.41 -13.64
CA LYS A 429 -13.84 9.23 -13.71
C LYS A 429 -13.70 10.48 -14.61
N LYS A 430 -12.56 10.66 -15.26
CA LYS A 430 -12.36 11.71 -16.26
C LYS A 430 -13.05 11.32 -17.58
N ASN A 431 -13.47 12.30 -18.35
CA ASN A 431 -14.11 12.10 -19.66
C ASN A 431 -13.32 11.10 -20.53
N GLY A 432 -13.99 10.04 -20.99
CA GLY A 432 -13.39 8.98 -21.81
C GLY A 432 -12.71 7.83 -21.07
N GLY A 433 -12.66 7.86 -19.72
CA GLY A 433 -11.99 6.80 -18.95
C GLY A 433 -12.59 5.41 -19.10
N GLU A 434 -13.92 5.31 -19.27
CA GLU A 434 -14.61 4.03 -19.53
C GLU A 434 -14.20 3.44 -20.90
N GLU A 435 -14.14 4.26 -21.93
CA GLU A 435 -13.74 3.81 -23.28
C GLU A 435 -12.25 3.39 -23.32
N GLN A 436 -11.38 4.12 -22.61
CA GLN A 436 -9.98 3.73 -22.44
C GLN A 436 -9.87 2.39 -21.72
N TYR A 437 -10.61 2.18 -20.63
CA TYR A 437 -10.64 0.91 -19.89
C TYR A 437 -10.97 -0.27 -20.81
N VAL A 438 -12.09 -0.21 -21.53
CA VAL A 438 -12.48 -1.27 -22.48
C VAL A 438 -11.43 -1.49 -23.56
N THR A 439 -10.86 -0.43 -24.08
CA THR A 439 -9.85 -0.50 -25.16
C THR A 439 -8.58 -1.20 -24.69
N VAL A 440 -8.05 -0.80 -23.54
CA VAL A 440 -6.82 -1.38 -22.96
C VAL A 440 -7.08 -2.83 -22.57
N LEU A 441 -8.17 -3.10 -21.83
CA LEU A 441 -8.52 -4.45 -21.40
C LEU A 441 -8.75 -5.41 -22.58
N SER A 442 -9.38 -4.92 -23.67
CA SER A 442 -9.56 -5.72 -24.88
C SER A 442 -8.24 -6.10 -25.55
N ARG A 443 -7.26 -5.18 -25.57
CA ARG A 443 -5.92 -5.47 -26.11
C ARG A 443 -5.20 -6.50 -25.27
N ILE A 444 -5.24 -6.35 -23.94
CA ILE A 444 -4.65 -7.30 -23.00
C ILE A 444 -5.26 -8.69 -23.17
N PHE A 445 -6.61 -8.80 -23.22
CA PHE A 445 -7.25 -10.11 -23.39
C PHE A 445 -7.00 -10.73 -24.78
N LYS A 446 -6.86 -9.93 -25.84
CA LYS A 446 -6.45 -10.45 -27.15
C LYS A 446 -5.05 -11.05 -27.09
N GLU A 447 -4.13 -10.38 -26.40
CA GLU A 447 -2.77 -10.89 -26.21
C GLU A 447 -2.76 -12.15 -25.32
N CYS A 448 -3.50 -12.15 -24.23
CA CYS A 448 -3.74 -13.35 -23.43
C CYS A 448 -4.28 -14.51 -24.31
N GLY A 449 -5.23 -14.21 -25.21
CA GLY A 449 -5.76 -15.18 -26.15
C GLY A 449 -4.68 -15.67 -27.13
N ARG A 450 -3.80 -14.83 -27.64
CA ARG A 450 -2.74 -15.21 -28.57
C ARG A 450 -1.78 -16.21 -27.95
N VAL A 451 -1.29 -15.93 -26.74
CA VAL A 451 -0.28 -16.76 -26.06
C VAL A 451 -0.87 -18.03 -25.44
N LEU A 452 -2.16 -18.05 -25.11
CA LEU A 452 -2.83 -19.17 -24.46
C LEU A 452 -3.06 -20.31 -25.44
N LYS A 453 -2.67 -21.53 -25.08
CA LYS A 453 -2.90 -22.74 -25.88
C LYS A 453 -4.38 -22.89 -26.23
N TYR A 454 -4.68 -22.96 -27.54
CA TYR A 454 -6.06 -22.99 -28.03
C TYR A 454 -6.84 -24.19 -27.53
N GLU A 455 -6.25 -25.40 -27.61
CA GLU A 455 -6.94 -26.66 -27.29
C GLU A 455 -7.11 -26.89 -25.79
N SER A 456 -6.12 -26.57 -24.97
CA SER A 456 -6.10 -26.93 -23.54
C SER A 456 -6.07 -25.75 -22.59
N GLY A 457 -5.72 -24.56 -23.09
CA GLY A 457 -5.45 -23.40 -22.28
C GLY A 457 -6.66 -22.88 -21.50
N ARG A 458 -6.39 -22.36 -20.31
CA ARG A 458 -7.38 -21.73 -19.45
C ARG A 458 -6.90 -20.37 -18.98
N MET A 459 -7.78 -19.38 -19.06
CA MET A 459 -7.61 -18.09 -18.40
C MET A 459 -8.52 -18.05 -17.17
N VAL A 460 -7.95 -17.73 -16.02
CA VAL A 460 -8.65 -17.68 -14.73
C VAL A 460 -8.41 -16.30 -14.11
N PHE A 461 -9.46 -15.63 -13.71
CA PHE A 461 -9.33 -14.38 -12.98
C PHE A 461 -10.51 -14.13 -12.04
N THR A 462 -10.31 -13.26 -11.05
CA THR A 462 -11.34 -12.80 -10.12
C THR A 462 -11.99 -11.55 -10.63
N PHE A 463 -13.28 -11.37 -10.36
CA PHE A 463 -13.99 -10.14 -10.66
C PHE A 463 -15.26 -9.98 -9.84
N HIS A 464 -15.48 -8.77 -9.34
CA HIS A 464 -16.76 -8.32 -8.82
C HIS A 464 -16.95 -6.82 -9.05
N HIS A 465 -18.16 -6.36 -9.25
CA HIS A 465 -18.51 -4.94 -9.27
C HIS A 465 -20.01 -4.73 -9.18
N TRP A 466 -20.50 -3.74 -8.41
CA TRP A 466 -21.92 -3.42 -8.34
C TRP A 466 -22.44 -2.71 -9.61
N ASP A 467 -21.59 -1.94 -10.28
CA ASP A 467 -21.98 -1.20 -11.48
C ASP A 467 -22.17 -2.14 -12.67
N PRO A 468 -23.37 -2.15 -13.28
CA PRO A 468 -23.63 -2.95 -14.48
C PRO A 468 -22.74 -2.59 -15.67
N ASN A 469 -22.22 -1.35 -15.73
CA ASN A 469 -21.29 -0.94 -16.80
C ASN A 469 -19.97 -1.71 -16.71
N ALA A 470 -19.47 -1.96 -15.49
CA ALA A 470 -18.24 -2.75 -15.30
C ALA A 470 -18.35 -4.16 -15.88
N TRP A 471 -19.50 -4.83 -15.66
CA TRP A 471 -19.78 -6.16 -16.24
C TRP A 471 -19.97 -6.10 -17.76
N ALA A 472 -20.63 -5.05 -18.25
CA ALA A 472 -20.81 -4.85 -19.69
C ALA A 472 -19.46 -4.64 -20.40
N ASP A 473 -18.61 -3.81 -19.87
CA ASP A 473 -17.29 -3.50 -20.41
C ASP A 473 -16.36 -4.72 -20.36
N LEU A 474 -16.36 -5.47 -19.26
CA LEU A 474 -15.68 -6.76 -19.16
C LEU A 474 -16.17 -7.74 -20.23
N THR A 475 -17.50 -7.85 -20.42
CA THR A 475 -18.11 -8.73 -21.43
C THR A 475 -17.63 -8.36 -22.84
N VAL A 476 -17.64 -7.07 -23.17
CA VAL A 476 -17.17 -6.56 -24.48
C VAL A 476 -15.70 -6.91 -24.70
N ALA A 477 -14.85 -6.71 -23.68
CA ALA A 477 -13.43 -6.99 -23.77
C ALA A 477 -13.15 -8.49 -23.99
N LEU A 478 -13.76 -9.38 -23.22
CA LEU A 478 -13.63 -10.83 -23.34
C LEU A 478 -14.11 -11.35 -24.70
N ARG A 479 -15.27 -10.85 -25.15
CA ARG A 479 -15.84 -11.23 -26.43
C ARG A 479 -14.98 -10.81 -27.60
N SER A 480 -14.38 -9.60 -27.53
CA SER A 480 -13.46 -9.11 -28.56
C SER A 480 -12.19 -9.96 -28.72
N ALA A 481 -11.84 -10.68 -27.65
CA ALA A 481 -10.70 -11.61 -27.60
C ALA A 481 -11.09 -13.07 -27.89
N GLY A 482 -12.39 -13.35 -28.12
CA GLY A 482 -12.89 -14.68 -28.47
C GLY A 482 -12.98 -15.66 -27.30
N PHE A 483 -13.00 -15.19 -26.05
CA PHE A 483 -13.16 -16.03 -24.88
C PHE A 483 -14.62 -16.44 -24.65
N CYS A 484 -14.80 -17.66 -24.14
CA CYS A 484 -16.06 -18.15 -23.60
C CYS A 484 -15.86 -18.66 -22.17
N LEU A 485 -16.89 -18.55 -21.34
CA LEU A 485 -16.88 -19.01 -19.96
C LEU A 485 -17.14 -20.52 -19.91
N VAL A 486 -16.28 -21.28 -19.23
CA VAL A 486 -16.46 -22.74 -19.05
C VAL A 486 -16.86 -23.11 -17.65
N ASN A 487 -16.47 -22.31 -16.64
CA ASN A 487 -16.86 -22.52 -15.25
C ASN A 487 -16.74 -21.24 -14.44
N SER A 488 -17.40 -21.21 -13.29
CA SER A 488 -17.25 -20.13 -12.32
C SER A 488 -17.37 -20.65 -10.89
N TYR A 489 -16.67 -20.00 -9.97
CA TYR A 489 -16.75 -20.25 -8.54
C TYR A 489 -16.97 -18.93 -7.81
N VAL A 490 -17.46 -18.99 -6.59
CA VAL A 490 -17.62 -17.81 -5.73
C VAL A 490 -16.89 -18.05 -4.43
N LEU A 491 -16.04 -17.12 -4.06
CA LEU A 491 -15.25 -17.17 -2.82
C LEU A 491 -15.39 -15.86 -2.04
N PHE A 492 -15.12 -15.91 -0.73
CA PHE A 492 -14.94 -14.69 0.05
C PHE A 492 -13.73 -13.91 -0.48
N SER A 493 -13.92 -12.63 -0.84
CA SER A 493 -12.87 -11.77 -1.38
C SER A 493 -11.94 -11.25 -0.31
N GLU A 494 -12.46 -10.95 0.89
CA GLU A 494 -11.68 -10.37 1.97
C GLU A 494 -12.02 -11.01 3.33
N ASN A 495 -11.05 -10.86 4.26
CA ASN A 495 -11.28 -11.25 5.64
C ASN A 495 -12.44 -10.42 6.24
N PRO A 496 -13.47 -11.04 6.84
CA PRO A 496 -14.61 -10.33 7.44
C PRO A 496 -14.24 -9.29 8.50
N ILE A 497 -13.02 -9.36 9.05
CA ILE A 497 -12.48 -8.40 10.03
C ILE A 497 -11.87 -7.16 9.35
N SER A 498 -11.74 -7.16 8.02
CA SER A 498 -11.16 -6.04 7.27
C SER A 498 -11.96 -4.75 7.51
N ILE A 499 -11.26 -3.67 7.88
CA ILE A 499 -11.86 -2.34 8.06
C ILE A 499 -12.43 -1.75 6.75
N HIS A 500 -12.00 -2.30 5.60
CA HIS A 500 -12.44 -1.85 4.28
C HIS A 500 -13.84 -2.35 3.93
N ILE A 501 -14.35 -3.38 4.61
CA ILE A 501 -15.69 -3.94 4.39
C ILE A 501 -16.63 -3.78 5.59
N GLN A 502 -16.11 -3.40 6.77
CA GLN A 502 -16.93 -3.14 7.95
C GLN A 502 -17.79 -1.89 7.74
N ASN A 503 -19.09 -2.03 7.93
CA ASN A 503 -20.10 -0.95 7.80
C ASN A 503 -20.22 -0.31 6.41
N LEU A 504 -19.69 -0.96 5.36
CA LEU A 504 -19.88 -0.56 3.97
C LEU A 504 -20.78 -1.57 3.26
N ASN A 505 -21.52 -1.08 2.27
CA ASN A 505 -22.29 -1.92 1.35
C ASN A 505 -21.36 -2.58 0.32
N ALA A 506 -20.22 -3.14 0.80
CA ALA A 506 -19.20 -3.75 -0.03
C ALA A 506 -19.60 -5.17 -0.45
N ILE A 507 -19.19 -5.56 -1.65
CA ILE A 507 -19.25 -6.96 -2.09
C ILE A 507 -18.23 -7.74 -1.27
N LYS A 508 -18.66 -8.82 -0.64
CA LYS A 508 -17.81 -9.68 0.22
C LYS A 508 -17.28 -10.91 -0.51
N HIS A 509 -17.72 -11.11 -1.74
CA HIS A 509 -17.39 -12.28 -2.54
C HIS A 509 -16.82 -11.87 -3.89
N ASP A 510 -15.92 -12.71 -4.42
CA ASP A 510 -15.44 -12.64 -5.79
C ASP A 510 -16.01 -13.77 -6.63
N SER A 511 -16.29 -13.47 -7.90
CA SER A 511 -16.47 -14.48 -8.92
C SER A 511 -15.12 -14.89 -9.48
N ILE A 512 -14.73 -16.15 -9.33
CA ILE A 512 -13.62 -16.74 -10.09
C ILE A 512 -14.18 -17.20 -11.42
N LEU A 513 -13.68 -16.64 -12.51
CA LEU A 513 -14.12 -16.90 -13.87
C LEU A 513 -13.07 -17.76 -14.59
N VAL A 514 -13.48 -18.91 -15.11
CA VAL A 514 -12.63 -19.83 -15.87
C VAL A 514 -13.03 -19.78 -17.34
N LEU A 515 -12.13 -19.35 -18.20
CA LEU A 515 -12.39 -19.09 -19.61
C LEU A 515 -11.47 -19.91 -20.52
N THR A 516 -11.94 -20.12 -21.75
CA THR A 516 -11.16 -20.75 -22.84
C THR A 516 -11.47 -20.04 -24.17
N ARG A 517 -10.59 -20.22 -25.15
CA ARG A 517 -10.86 -19.81 -26.56
C ARG A 517 -11.58 -20.90 -27.36
N ASN A 518 -11.50 -22.16 -26.93
CA ASN A 518 -12.11 -23.29 -27.61
C ASN A 518 -13.56 -23.49 -27.19
N ARG A 519 -14.49 -22.93 -27.94
CA ARG A 519 -15.94 -23.03 -27.71
C ARG A 519 -16.49 -24.46 -27.63
N LYS A 520 -15.85 -25.43 -28.30
CA LYS A 520 -16.28 -26.84 -28.28
C LYS A 520 -16.13 -27.50 -26.91
N LYS A 521 -15.36 -26.89 -26.01
CA LYS A 521 -15.12 -27.38 -24.65
C LYS A 521 -16.00 -26.70 -23.58
N SER A 522 -16.83 -25.73 -23.94
CA SER A 522 -17.87 -25.21 -23.06
C SER A 522 -18.98 -26.27 -22.93
N ALA A 523 -18.91 -27.08 -21.89
CA ALA A 523 -19.92 -28.11 -21.60
C ALA A 523 -21.16 -27.55 -20.87
N HIS A 524 -21.15 -26.31 -20.46
CA HIS A 524 -22.22 -25.63 -19.74
C HIS A 524 -23.12 -24.87 -20.71
N THR A 525 -24.42 -25.13 -20.61
CA THR A 525 -25.45 -24.28 -21.22
C THR A 525 -25.79 -23.19 -20.21
N TRP A 526 -25.28 -21.97 -20.43
CA TRP A 526 -25.60 -20.82 -19.62
C TRP A 526 -27.02 -20.33 -19.95
N SER A 527 -27.79 -19.97 -18.93
CA SER A 527 -29.19 -19.52 -19.12
C SER A 527 -29.31 -18.01 -18.86
N ALA A 528 -30.19 -17.40 -19.65
CA ALA A 528 -30.59 -16.01 -19.40
C ALA A 528 -31.34 -15.91 -18.07
N LEU A 529 -30.99 -14.90 -17.26
CA LEU A 529 -31.73 -14.56 -16.06
C LEU A 529 -32.72 -13.41 -16.35
N GLU A 530 -33.82 -13.38 -15.62
CA GLU A 530 -34.78 -12.26 -15.70
C GLU A 530 -34.29 -11.07 -14.91
N ARG A 531 -33.65 -11.34 -13.75
CA ARG A 531 -33.08 -10.32 -12.83
C ARG A 531 -31.94 -10.94 -12.04
N ILE A 532 -30.99 -10.10 -11.62
CA ILE A 532 -29.90 -10.44 -10.72
C ILE A 532 -30.27 -9.96 -9.30
N ASP A 533 -30.17 -10.85 -8.33
CA ASP A 533 -30.42 -10.53 -6.93
C ASP A 533 -29.23 -9.76 -6.34
N THR A 534 -29.52 -8.57 -5.80
CA THR A 534 -28.54 -7.68 -5.17
C THR A 534 -28.61 -7.69 -3.65
N SER A 535 -29.44 -8.54 -3.04
CA SER A 535 -29.62 -8.59 -1.58
C SER A 535 -28.47 -9.32 -0.88
N ASP A 536 -27.86 -10.29 -1.55
CA ASP A 536 -26.75 -11.08 -1.04
C ASP A 536 -25.57 -11.09 -2.04
N SER A 537 -24.35 -10.85 -1.55
CA SER A 537 -23.17 -10.71 -2.41
C SER A 537 -22.71 -12.02 -3.04
N GLU A 538 -22.95 -13.19 -2.40
CA GLU A 538 -22.61 -14.49 -2.97
C GLU A 538 -23.53 -14.81 -4.16
N THR A 539 -24.84 -14.69 -3.95
CA THR A 539 -25.86 -14.89 -4.99
C THR A 539 -25.65 -13.91 -6.14
N PHE A 540 -25.36 -12.64 -5.84
CA PHE A 540 -25.04 -11.64 -6.85
C PHE A 540 -23.86 -12.06 -7.73
N CYS A 541 -22.72 -12.41 -7.15
CA CYS A 541 -21.52 -12.85 -7.89
C CYS A 541 -21.80 -14.10 -8.75
N ARG A 542 -22.53 -15.07 -8.20
CA ARG A 542 -22.92 -16.30 -8.91
C ARG A 542 -23.80 -16.00 -10.13
N GLN A 543 -24.81 -15.15 -9.95
CA GLN A 543 -25.74 -14.78 -11.02
C GLN A 543 -25.08 -13.89 -12.08
N CYS A 544 -24.15 -13.00 -11.68
CA CYS A 544 -23.35 -12.23 -12.63
C CYS A 544 -22.48 -13.14 -13.49
N ALA A 545 -21.81 -14.14 -12.91
CA ALA A 545 -21.02 -15.11 -13.67
C ALA A 545 -21.89 -15.93 -14.65
N THR A 546 -23.06 -16.39 -14.22
CA THR A 546 -24.03 -17.09 -15.09
C THR A 546 -24.46 -16.20 -16.27
N THR A 547 -24.80 -14.94 -15.98
CA THR A 547 -25.18 -13.96 -17.01
C THR A 547 -24.03 -13.69 -17.98
N LEU A 548 -22.79 -13.55 -17.47
CA LEU A 548 -21.60 -13.38 -18.30
C LEU A 548 -21.46 -14.53 -19.30
N GLY A 549 -21.57 -15.79 -18.82
CA GLY A 549 -21.50 -16.97 -19.68
C GLY A 549 -22.54 -16.92 -20.80
N TRP A 550 -23.81 -16.64 -20.47
CA TRP A 550 -24.88 -16.51 -21.46
C TRP A 550 -24.62 -15.36 -22.46
N VAL A 551 -24.22 -14.17 -21.98
CA VAL A 551 -23.98 -13.01 -22.88
C VAL A 551 -22.79 -13.25 -23.79
N LEU A 552 -21.74 -13.93 -23.34
CA LEU A 552 -20.58 -14.28 -24.19
C LEU A 552 -20.95 -15.22 -25.35
N GLU A 553 -21.96 -16.08 -25.17
CA GLU A 553 -22.45 -17.00 -26.18
C GLU A 553 -23.54 -16.40 -27.10
N SER A 554 -24.12 -15.25 -26.71
CA SER A 554 -25.17 -14.56 -27.46
C SER A 554 -24.64 -13.70 -28.61
N ASP A 555 -25.50 -13.40 -29.59
CA ASP A 555 -25.18 -12.50 -30.71
C ASP A 555 -25.53 -11.00 -30.42
N LEU A 556 -25.59 -10.61 -29.16
CA LEU A 556 -25.95 -9.25 -28.76
C LEU A 556 -24.89 -8.23 -29.21
N SER A 557 -25.30 -7.10 -29.75
CA SER A 557 -24.40 -5.97 -30.02
C SER A 557 -23.87 -5.34 -28.73
N ARG A 558 -22.80 -4.52 -28.82
CA ARG A 558 -22.25 -3.78 -27.66
C ARG A 558 -23.33 -3.01 -26.91
N GLU A 559 -24.19 -2.31 -27.64
CA GLU A 559 -25.28 -1.53 -27.04
C GLU A 559 -26.32 -2.41 -26.35
N GLN A 560 -26.65 -3.57 -26.94
CA GLN A 560 -27.55 -4.54 -26.34
C GLN A 560 -26.94 -5.19 -25.08
N ILE A 561 -25.64 -5.46 -25.06
CA ILE A 561 -24.92 -5.94 -23.87
C ILE A 561 -25.07 -4.93 -22.74
N GLN A 562 -24.79 -3.65 -22.97
CA GLN A 562 -24.94 -2.60 -21.96
C GLN A 562 -26.39 -2.50 -21.44
N LYS A 563 -27.37 -2.49 -22.32
CA LYS A 563 -28.79 -2.48 -21.94
C LYS A 563 -29.18 -3.71 -21.14
N THR A 564 -28.67 -4.88 -21.50
CA THR A 564 -28.95 -6.14 -20.81
C THR A 564 -28.43 -6.11 -19.38
N TRP A 565 -27.17 -5.77 -19.17
CA TRP A 565 -26.59 -5.67 -17.83
C TRP A 565 -27.31 -4.64 -16.96
N LYS A 566 -27.60 -3.45 -17.49
CA LYS A 566 -28.37 -2.42 -16.79
C LYS A 566 -29.75 -2.89 -16.37
N ARG A 567 -30.47 -3.60 -17.25
CA ARG A 567 -31.80 -4.16 -16.94
C ARG A 567 -31.74 -5.21 -15.82
N LEU A 568 -30.74 -6.11 -15.86
CA LEU A 568 -30.63 -7.23 -14.93
C LEU A 568 -30.22 -6.81 -13.52
N ILE A 569 -29.38 -5.79 -13.38
CA ILE A 569 -28.88 -5.28 -12.09
C ILE A 569 -29.75 -4.10 -11.58
N GLN A 570 -30.84 -3.72 -12.28
CA GLN A 570 -31.74 -2.65 -11.83
C GLN A 570 -32.41 -2.98 -10.49
N GLY A 571 -32.23 -2.11 -9.49
CA GLY A 571 -32.92 -2.20 -8.19
C GLY A 571 -32.13 -1.70 -6.98
N ARG A 572 -30.86 -1.31 -7.13
CA ARG A 572 -30.18 -0.48 -6.13
C ARG A 572 -30.27 1.00 -6.53
N ASN A 573 -31.15 1.75 -5.84
CA ASN A 573 -30.99 3.20 -5.78
C ASN A 573 -29.64 3.48 -5.13
N GLN A 574 -28.80 4.27 -5.81
CA GLN A 574 -27.51 4.75 -5.34
C GLN A 574 -27.64 5.51 -4.01
#